data_64e81b59f0a3613de794686fa54c73b6
#
_entry.id   64e81b59f0a3613de794686fa54c73b6
#
_cell.length_a   1.000
_cell.length_b   1.000
_cell.length_c   1.000
_cell.angle_alpha   90.00
_cell.angle_beta   90.00
_cell.angle_gamma   90.00
#
_symmetry.space_group_name_H-M   'P 1'
#
loop_
_entity.id
_entity.type
_entity.pdbx_description
1 polymer ?
#
loop_
_entity_poly.entity_id
_entity_poly.type
_entity_poly.pdbx_seq_one_letter_code
_entity_poly.pdbx_strand_id
1 'polypeptide(L)'
;MPTPATAALAEKHRQRIAASVPDASIFVTGSASIDGLPANDLDLVVLVSDVRDAAARLRRDYPPLYEDDWRDDWAALRDPGPPQVDLVVTQPGTKGDAHHRRAWELLAGDPGLLAEYRRLKASSEDYEQRKAAFFERVVTLLEDR
;
A
#
# COMPACT_ATOMS: atom_id res chain seq x y z
N MET A 1 4.66 0.26 14.23
CA MET A 1 4.42 -1.19 14.18
C MET A 1 2.94 -1.48 14.04
N PRO A 2 2.54 -2.39 13.16
CA PRO A 2 1.12 -2.75 13.05
C PRO A 2 0.58 -3.34 14.35
N THR A 3 -0.68 -3.06 14.64
CA THR A 3 -1.36 -3.63 15.80
C THR A 3 -1.69 -5.12 15.56
N PRO A 4 -1.98 -5.89 16.63
CA PRO A 4 -2.44 -7.28 16.46
C PRO A 4 -3.69 -7.39 15.56
N ALA A 5 -4.62 -6.43 15.64
CA ALA A 5 -5.82 -6.43 14.79
C ALA A 5 -5.43 -6.23 13.31
N THR A 6 -4.50 -5.33 13.03
CA THR A 6 -3.98 -5.11 11.68
C THR A 6 -3.30 -6.38 11.15
N ALA A 7 -2.47 -7.02 11.97
CA ALA A 7 -1.76 -8.24 11.60
C ALA A 7 -2.74 -9.38 11.29
N ALA A 8 -3.80 -9.54 12.08
CA ALA A 8 -4.81 -10.58 11.87
C ALA A 8 -5.59 -10.36 10.58
N LEU A 9 -5.98 -9.11 10.30
CA LEU A 9 -6.68 -8.75 9.07
C LEU A 9 -5.78 -8.97 7.85
N ALA A 10 -4.51 -8.55 7.95
CA ALA A 10 -3.54 -8.75 6.87
C ALA A 10 -3.34 -10.24 6.58
N GLU A 11 -3.25 -11.08 7.61
CA GLU A 11 -3.08 -12.52 7.43
C GLU A 11 -4.27 -13.16 6.74
N LYS A 12 -5.49 -12.74 7.08
CA LYS A 12 -6.70 -13.19 6.41
C LYS A 12 -6.63 -12.90 4.90
N HIS A 13 -6.24 -11.69 4.54
CA HIS A 13 -6.13 -11.30 3.14
C HIS A 13 -4.93 -11.93 2.44
N ARG A 14 -3.81 -12.14 3.14
CA ARG A 14 -2.68 -12.90 2.59
C ARG A 14 -3.09 -14.29 2.14
N GLN A 15 -3.86 -14.99 2.97
CA GLN A 15 -4.33 -16.34 2.63
C GLN A 15 -5.25 -16.30 1.41
N ARG A 16 -6.15 -15.33 1.35
CA ARG A 16 -7.06 -15.16 0.21
C ARG A 16 -6.31 -14.85 -1.08
N ILE A 17 -5.35 -13.93 -1.02
CA ILE A 17 -4.54 -13.53 -2.18
C ILE A 17 -3.66 -14.71 -2.63
N ALA A 18 -3.00 -15.39 -1.71
CA ALA A 18 -2.13 -16.51 -2.01
C ALA A 18 -2.89 -17.68 -2.67
N ALA A 19 -4.17 -17.85 -2.36
CA ALA A 19 -4.99 -18.86 -3.00
C ALA A 19 -5.15 -18.60 -4.50
N SER A 20 -5.18 -17.35 -4.92
CA SER A 20 -5.31 -16.95 -6.33
C SER A 20 -3.97 -16.71 -7.00
N VAL A 21 -2.98 -16.19 -6.26
CA VAL A 21 -1.66 -15.79 -6.76
C VAL A 21 -0.60 -16.32 -5.80
N PRO A 22 -0.24 -17.61 -5.90
CA PRO A 22 0.66 -18.25 -4.91
C PRO A 22 2.05 -17.64 -4.82
N ASP A 23 2.55 -17.06 -5.92
CA ASP A 23 3.91 -16.50 -5.98
C ASP A 23 3.99 -15.06 -5.48
N ALA A 24 2.87 -14.46 -5.06
CA ALA A 24 2.86 -13.08 -4.61
C ALA A 24 3.58 -12.89 -3.28
N SER A 25 4.32 -11.80 -3.17
CA SER A 25 4.84 -11.30 -1.89
C SER A 25 3.93 -10.15 -1.44
N ILE A 26 3.46 -10.19 -0.20
CA ILE A 26 2.42 -9.29 0.28
C ILE A 26 2.92 -8.51 1.49
N PHE A 27 2.76 -7.19 1.45
CA PHE A 27 3.26 -6.28 2.48
C PHE A 27 2.16 -5.36 2.98
N VAL A 28 2.06 -5.18 4.30
CA VAL A 28 1.24 -4.13 4.90
C VAL A 28 1.94 -2.80 4.68
N THR A 29 1.21 -1.81 4.20
CA THR A 29 1.74 -0.49 3.89
C THR A 29 0.72 0.57 4.33
N GLY A 30 1.00 1.85 4.01
CA GLY A 30 0.11 2.93 4.39
C GLY A 30 0.14 3.21 5.90
N SER A 31 -0.82 3.97 6.37
CA SER A 31 -0.87 4.37 7.78
C SER A 31 -1.02 3.19 8.73
N ALA A 32 -1.66 2.10 8.30
CA ALA A 32 -1.83 0.90 9.13
C ALA A 32 -0.49 0.23 9.46
N SER A 33 0.52 0.38 8.60
CA SER A 33 1.86 -0.18 8.85
C SER A 33 2.60 0.55 9.98
N ILE A 34 2.18 1.77 10.31
CA ILE A 34 2.81 2.63 11.32
C ILE A 34 2.00 2.61 12.61
N ASP A 35 0.74 3.03 12.55
CA ASP A 35 -0.09 3.28 13.74
C ASP A 35 -1.19 2.23 13.92
N GLY A 36 -1.26 1.23 13.04
CA GLY A 36 -2.37 0.29 13.03
C GLY A 36 -3.58 0.85 12.31
N LEU A 37 -4.69 0.09 12.34
CA LEU A 37 -5.89 0.50 11.62
C LEU A 37 -6.50 1.75 12.25
N PRO A 38 -6.50 2.91 11.56
CA PRO A 38 -7.58 3.84 11.80
C PRO A 38 -8.81 3.13 11.26
N ALA A 39 -9.80 3.07 12.03
CA ALA A 39 -11.09 2.43 11.91
C ALA A 39 -11.46 1.63 10.63
N ASN A 40 -10.93 1.87 9.44
CA ASN A 40 -11.49 1.31 8.21
C ASN A 40 -10.51 0.95 7.09
N ASP A 41 -9.21 1.22 7.19
CA ASP A 41 -8.33 1.11 6.02
C ASP A 41 -7.11 0.25 6.26
N LEU A 42 -7.01 -0.83 5.51
CA LEU A 42 -5.77 -1.58 5.39
C LEU A 42 -5.27 -1.44 3.95
N ASP A 43 -4.00 -1.06 3.78
CA ASP A 43 -3.36 -1.01 2.48
C ASP A 43 -2.35 -2.13 2.36
N LEU A 44 -2.44 -2.92 1.29
CA LEU A 44 -1.51 -4.00 1.00
C LEU A 44 -0.85 -3.76 -0.35
N VAL A 45 0.46 -4.02 -0.42
CA VAL A 45 1.18 -4.09 -1.70
C VAL A 45 1.41 -5.56 -2.02
N VAL A 46 1.03 -5.96 -3.22
CA VAL A 46 1.16 -7.31 -3.76
C VAL A 46 2.21 -7.28 -4.86
N LEU A 47 3.39 -7.83 -4.59
CA LEU A 47 4.48 -7.87 -5.56
C LEU A 47 4.42 -9.17 -6.35
N VAL A 48 4.38 -9.05 -7.67
CA VAL A 48 4.25 -10.18 -8.61
C VAL A 48 5.14 -9.95 -9.81
N SER A 49 5.36 -10.99 -10.61
CA SER A 49 6.09 -10.87 -11.87
C SER A 49 5.19 -10.46 -13.03
N ASP A 50 3.92 -10.85 -13.02
CA ASP A 50 2.93 -10.53 -14.06
C ASP A 50 1.72 -9.85 -13.43
N VAL A 51 1.69 -8.53 -13.51
CA VAL A 51 0.65 -7.71 -12.88
C VAL A 51 -0.73 -7.97 -13.52
N ARG A 52 -0.79 -8.05 -14.85
CA ARG A 52 -2.09 -8.23 -15.53
C ARG A 52 -2.72 -9.58 -15.20
N ASP A 53 -1.92 -10.63 -15.18
CA ASP A 53 -2.42 -11.96 -14.80
C ASP A 53 -2.88 -11.99 -13.35
N ALA A 54 -2.07 -11.43 -12.45
CA ALA A 54 -2.41 -11.39 -11.03
C ALA A 54 -3.69 -10.59 -10.78
N ALA A 55 -3.82 -9.42 -11.40
CA ALA A 55 -5.01 -8.59 -11.27
C ALA A 55 -6.25 -9.30 -11.81
N ALA A 56 -6.14 -10.00 -12.94
CA ALA A 56 -7.24 -10.77 -13.51
C ALA A 56 -7.72 -11.88 -12.55
N ARG A 57 -6.79 -12.54 -11.87
CA ARG A 57 -7.13 -13.57 -10.88
C ARG A 57 -7.76 -12.97 -9.63
N LEU A 58 -7.25 -11.84 -9.15
CA LEU A 58 -7.73 -11.19 -7.94
C LEU A 58 -9.11 -10.53 -8.10
N ARG A 59 -9.51 -10.19 -9.33
CA ARG A 59 -10.83 -9.58 -9.60
C ARG A 59 -12.00 -10.40 -9.08
N ARG A 60 -11.83 -11.68 -8.92
CA ARG A 60 -12.88 -12.58 -8.41
C ARG A 60 -13.28 -12.21 -6.98
N ASP A 61 -12.30 -11.79 -6.18
CA ASP A 61 -12.50 -11.50 -4.75
C ASP A 61 -12.40 -10.02 -4.41
N TYR A 62 -11.79 -9.22 -5.30
CA TYR A 62 -11.55 -7.80 -5.08
C TYR A 62 -12.01 -7.00 -6.28
N PRO A 63 -13.05 -6.17 -6.14
CA PRO A 63 -13.46 -5.26 -7.22
C PRO A 63 -12.30 -4.36 -7.69
N PRO A 64 -12.22 -4.07 -9.00
CA PRO A 64 -11.21 -3.16 -9.52
C PRO A 64 -11.36 -1.75 -8.94
N LEU A 65 -10.21 -1.11 -8.72
CA LEU A 65 -10.10 0.27 -8.28
C LEU A 65 -9.25 1.00 -9.32
N TYR A 66 -9.70 2.16 -9.80
CA TYR A 66 -9.00 2.95 -10.82
C TYR A 66 -8.63 2.13 -12.07
N GLU A 67 -9.54 1.32 -12.57
CA GLU A 67 -9.27 0.38 -13.66
C GLU A 67 -8.73 1.06 -14.91
N ASP A 68 -9.18 2.29 -15.20
CA ASP A 68 -8.71 3.04 -16.37
C ASP A 68 -7.23 3.46 -16.25
N ASP A 69 -6.68 3.45 -15.04
CA ASP A 69 -5.28 3.80 -14.78
C ASP A 69 -4.36 2.59 -14.72
N TRP A 70 -4.88 1.39 -14.89
CA TRP A 70 -4.07 0.17 -14.85
C TRP A 70 -3.07 0.13 -16.01
N ARG A 71 -1.86 -0.33 -15.70
CA ARG A 71 -0.77 -0.49 -16.65
C ARG A 71 -0.20 -1.90 -16.53
N ASP A 72 0.80 -2.20 -17.34
CA ASP A 72 1.48 -3.49 -17.29
C ASP A 72 2.21 -3.74 -15.96
N ASP A 73 2.54 -2.69 -15.24
CA ASP A 73 3.28 -2.76 -13.98
C ASP A 73 2.51 -2.23 -12.77
N TRP A 74 1.21 -1.93 -12.92
CA TRP A 74 0.42 -1.37 -11.84
C TRP A 74 -1.07 -1.65 -12.01
N ALA A 75 -1.69 -2.13 -10.93
CA ALA A 75 -3.14 -2.28 -10.85
C ALA A 75 -3.57 -2.06 -9.39
N ALA A 76 -4.82 -1.70 -9.19
CA ALA A 76 -5.39 -1.53 -7.86
C ALA A 76 -6.76 -2.21 -7.76
N LEU A 77 -7.04 -2.76 -6.59
CA LEU A 77 -8.30 -3.44 -6.30
C LEU A 77 -8.72 -3.10 -4.87
N ARG A 78 -9.99 -3.27 -4.55
CA ARG A 78 -10.52 -2.91 -3.23
C ARG A 78 -11.58 -3.89 -2.76
N ASP A 79 -11.40 -4.41 -1.54
CA ASP A 79 -12.49 -5.00 -0.79
C ASP A 79 -13.14 -3.84 -0.02
N PRO A 80 -14.41 -3.49 -0.32
CA PRO A 80 -15.04 -2.34 0.33
C PRO A 80 -15.29 -2.53 1.82
N GLY A 81 -15.21 -3.75 2.31
CA GLY A 81 -15.37 -4.04 3.72
C GLY A 81 -16.76 -3.82 4.28
N PRO A 82 -16.89 -3.39 5.56
CA PRO A 82 -15.85 -3.00 6.50
C PRO A 82 -15.07 -4.17 7.11
N PRO A 83 -13.77 -4.00 7.42
CA PRO A 83 -12.91 -2.86 7.09
C PRO A 83 -12.50 -2.88 5.63
N GLN A 84 -12.30 -1.69 5.05
CA GLN A 84 -11.85 -1.56 3.68
C GLN A 84 -10.40 -2.04 3.53
N VAL A 85 -10.14 -2.80 2.48
CA VAL A 85 -8.79 -3.27 2.16
C VAL A 85 -8.46 -2.92 0.72
N ASP A 86 -7.41 -2.12 0.52
CA ASP A 86 -6.93 -1.72 -0.79
C ASP A 86 -5.67 -2.51 -1.14
N LEU A 87 -5.66 -3.03 -2.37
CA LEU A 87 -4.50 -3.71 -2.92
C LEU A 87 -3.87 -2.87 -4.02
N VAL A 88 -2.55 -2.71 -3.97
CA VAL A 88 -1.77 -2.26 -5.13
C VAL A 88 -0.95 -3.46 -5.60
N VAL A 89 -1.16 -3.84 -6.86
CA VAL A 89 -0.44 -4.95 -7.49
C VAL A 89 0.61 -4.35 -8.41
N THR A 90 1.87 -4.67 -8.17
CA THR A 90 2.98 -4.10 -8.92
C THR A 90 4.18 -5.06 -8.95
N GLN A 91 5.24 -4.68 -9.65
CA GLN A 91 6.48 -5.44 -9.72
C GLN A 91 7.51 -4.82 -8.77
N PRO A 92 8.44 -5.64 -8.24
CA PRO A 92 9.55 -5.10 -7.44
C PRO A 92 10.37 -4.08 -8.22
N GLY A 93 10.77 -2.99 -7.56
CA GLY A 93 11.65 -1.98 -8.15
C GLY A 93 10.98 -0.98 -9.07
N THR A 94 9.67 -1.05 -9.28
CA THR A 94 8.93 -0.09 -10.08
C THR A 94 8.63 1.17 -9.30
N LYS A 95 8.14 2.20 -9.99
CA LYS A 95 7.67 3.43 -9.36
C LYS A 95 6.53 3.15 -8.37
N GLY A 96 5.63 2.23 -8.71
CA GLY A 96 4.55 1.80 -7.82
C GLY A 96 5.08 1.17 -6.54
N ASP A 97 6.08 0.30 -6.65
CA ASP A 97 6.74 -0.30 -5.48
C ASP A 97 7.40 0.77 -4.60
N ALA A 98 8.08 1.75 -5.21
CA ALA A 98 8.70 2.84 -4.45
C ALA A 98 7.67 3.67 -3.69
N HIS A 99 6.59 4.09 -4.35
CA HIS A 99 5.56 4.95 -3.74
C HIS A 99 4.70 4.24 -2.71
N HIS A 100 4.34 2.98 -2.96
CA HIS A 100 3.35 2.30 -2.13
C HIS A 100 3.95 1.40 -1.05
N ARG A 101 5.21 0.97 -1.20
CA ARG A 101 5.85 0.11 -0.21
C ARG A 101 7.13 0.70 0.37
N ARG A 102 8.13 0.97 -0.49
CA ARG A 102 9.47 1.37 -0.02
C ARG A 102 9.48 2.71 0.70
N ALA A 103 8.65 3.66 0.24
CA ALA A 103 8.51 4.95 0.91
C ALA A 103 7.98 4.79 2.33
N TRP A 104 6.97 3.92 2.53
CA TRP A 104 6.41 3.67 3.85
C TRP A 104 7.38 2.91 4.76
N GLU A 105 8.19 2.00 4.22
CA GLU A 105 9.24 1.33 4.98
C GLU A 105 10.30 2.33 5.45
N LEU A 106 10.73 3.23 4.58
CA LEU A 106 11.67 4.27 4.95
C LEU A 106 11.09 5.17 6.05
N LEU A 107 9.84 5.60 5.88
CA LEU A 107 9.14 6.43 6.85
C LEU A 107 9.08 5.75 8.22
N ALA A 108 8.73 4.48 8.27
CA ALA A 108 8.65 3.72 9.52
C ALA A 108 9.99 3.59 10.23
N GLY A 109 11.09 3.57 9.48
CA GLY A 109 12.44 3.42 10.03
C GLY A 109 13.17 4.73 10.31
N ASP A 110 12.58 5.87 9.96
CA ASP A 110 13.21 7.19 10.12
C ASP A 110 12.37 8.08 11.04
N PRO A 111 12.78 8.27 12.31
CA PRO A 111 11.99 9.05 13.27
C PRO A 111 11.72 10.50 12.83
N GLY A 112 12.65 11.12 12.11
CA GLY A 112 12.48 12.49 11.61
C GLY A 112 11.39 12.58 10.55
N LEU A 113 11.42 11.66 9.59
CA LEU A 113 10.39 11.59 8.55
C LEU A 113 9.03 11.22 9.14
N LEU A 114 9.01 10.32 10.10
CA LEU A 114 7.77 9.91 10.77
C LEU A 114 7.14 11.08 11.52
N ALA A 115 7.93 11.85 12.24
CA ALA A 115 7.46 13.04 12.93
C ALA A 115 6.91 14.09 11.94
N GLU A 116 7.58 14.29 10.82
CA GLU A 116 7.11 15.17 9.76
C GLU A 116 5.77 14.73 9.18
N TYR A 117 5.63 13.44 8.90
CA TYR A 117 4.38 12.86 8.42
C TYR A 117 3.23 13.07 9.42
N ARG A 118 3.50 12.85 10.70
CA ARG A 118 2.48 13.02 11.75
C ARG A 118 2.04 14.48 11.89
N ARG A 119 2.97 15.43 11.77
CA ARG A 119 2.63 16.86 11.74
C ARG A 119 1.76 17.20 10.54
N LEU A 120 2.12 16.67 9.38
CA LEU A 120 1.36 16.86 8.15
C LEU A 120 -0.07 16.31 8.30
N LYS A 121 -0.21 15.11 8.87
CA LYS A 121 -1.50 14.46 9.06
C LYS A 121 -2.40 15.22 10.05
N ALA A 122 -1.81 15.90 11.01
CA ALA A 122 -2.54 16.73 11.97
C ALA A 122 -3.04 18.05 11.37
N SER A 123 -2.48 18.48 10.24
CA SER A 123 -2.91 19.68 9.52
C SER A 123 -4.07 19.34 8.58
N SER A 124 -5.16 20.09 8.62
CA SER A 124 -6.32 19.85 7.77
C SER A 124 -6.31 20.60 6.45
N GLU A 125 -5.40 21.61 6.29
CA GLU A 125 -5.33 22.41 5.07
C GLU A 125 -4.47 21.73 4.01
N ASP A 126 -5.00 21.61 2.79
CA ASP A 126 -4.29 21.09 1.62
C ASP A 126 -3.60 19.74 1.87
N TYR A 127 -4.21 18.91 2.71
CA TYR A 127 -3.60 17.64 3.15
C TYR A 127 -3.16 16.77 1.98
N GLU A 128 -4.03 16.57 0.98
CA GLU A 128 -3.73 15.69 -0.15
C GLU A 128 -2.55 16.21 -0.99
N GLN A 129 -2.49 17.51 -1.24
CA GLN A 129 -1.38 18.12 -1.98
C GLN A 129 -0.07 18.05 -1.19
N ARG A 130 -0.13 18.35 0.10
CA ARG A 130 1.05 18.31 0.96
C ARG A 130 1.56 16.91 1.17
N LYS A 131 0.65 15.94 1.29
CA LYS A 131 0.98 14.52 1.37
C LYS A 131 1.69 14.05 0.10
N ALA A 132 1.16 14.42 -1.08
CA ALA A 132 1.77 14.06 -2.35
C ALA A 132 3.19 14.62 -2.47
N ALA A 133 3.38 15.89 -2.12
CA ALA A 133 4.71 16.53 -2.14
C ALA A 133 5.67 15.87 -1.15
N PHE A 134 5.19 15.50 0.03
CA PHE A 134 5.99 14.81 1.04
C PHE A 134 6.48 13.46 0.51
N PHE A 135 5.60 12.65 -0.08
CA PHE A 135 5.99 11.33 -0.59
C PHE A 135 6.87 11.42 -1.83
N GLU A 136 6.73 12.46 -2.65
CA GLU A 136 7.69 12.71 -3.74
C GLU A 136 9.11 12.92 -3.19
N ARG A 137 9.26 13.67 -2.09
CA ARG A 137 10.56 13.85 -1.43
C ARG A 137 11.09 12.53 -0.85
N VAL A 138 10.22 11.73 -0.22
CA VAL A 138 10.61 10.44 0.34
C VAL A 138 11.11 9.50 -0.75
N VAL A 139 10.42 9.44 -1.89
CA VAL A 139 10.84 8.62 -3.04
C VAL A 139 12.17 9.10 -3.58
N THR A 140 12.40 10.41 -3.66
CA THR A 140 13.69 10.96 -4.09
C THR A 140 14.81 10.53 -3.14
N LEU A 141 14.56 10.50 -1.84
CA LEU A 141 15.53 10.00 -0.86
C LEU A 141 15.87 8.53 -1.07
N LEU A 142 14.90 7.72 -1.50
CA LEU A 142 15.16 6.30 -1.83
C LEU A 142 16.09 6.16 -3.03
N GLU A 143 15.95 7.03 -4.02
CA GLU A 143 16.78 6.99 -5.23
C GLU A 143 18.24 7.36 -4.95
N ASP A 144 18.49 8.15 -3.89
CA ASP A 144 19.82 8.61 -3.51
C ASP A 144 20.58 7.61 -2.62
N ARG A 145 19.99 6.46 -2.34
CA ARG A 145 20.61 5.43 -1.48
C ARG A 145 21.30 4.33 -2.25
#